data_79eef272cf6b45396d2951f2727f2de6
#
_entry.id   79eef272cf6b45396d2951f2727f2de6
#
_cell.length_a   1.000
_cell.length_b   1.000
_cell.length_c   1.000
_cell.angle_alpha   90.00
_cell.angle_beta   90.00
_cell.angle_gamma   90.00
#
_symmetry.space_group_name_H-M   'P 1'
#
loop_
_entity.id
_entity.type
_entity.pdbx_description
1 polymer ?
#
loop_
_entity_poly.entity_id
_entity_poly.type
_entity_poly.pdbx_seq_one_letter_code
_entity_poly.pdbx_strand_id
1 'polypeptide(L)'
;MVLWPTVLLLGIYAVVYLQFALQLAGFPFDLDQGEGYDAWSGWLINLGQLPYTTNADFPYYSSNYPPLWSYLVSIPMAWLGPGLVAARLMSALAGLLTAGVLGSAAFRLSGKPLAGALAAGFFLASPYVFHTTPLARVNSLALLAAVVGLTAIERPTPRRVALGSLALTAALFTKPTALDATVAGVLFLLLSAPRLGLLAAAVIGSISLTGIALLMLLTHGAFWLNVVVGNANPFDAWQLTSYLANFTLVHCVLLAMAAAVCARMLLRRTWSPWPLYAITACLATLGVGKWGAGESYFLGAIAAICVLSAVWVARFLDSVQPTRLRWGLGGALFIQGLLLSHATLSNVLPWLPDRGPQSAFLGRAPTLEDQLAAESIAKRVQQAPGLALSEDPSFAVAAGKPLVGNATHLRNLYQAGLWDPTPMVRDLHQHRYAIVILDADLYPEPVLAAIGQSYFLDRSVRINNATYQIFLPGTE
;
A
#
# COMPACT_ATOMS: atom_id res chain seq x y z
N MET A 1 -15.76 31.50 6.79
CA MET A 1 -15.51 31.39 8.25
C MET A 1 -15.84 29.98 8.80
N VAL A 2 -16.98 29.38 8.48
CA VAL A 2 -17.47 28.10 9.07
C VAL A 2 -16.52 26.90 8.93
N LEU A 3 -15.69 26.83 7.90
CA LEU A 3 -14.79 25.71 7.65
C LEU A 3 -13.34 25.92 8.11
N TRP A 4 -12.99 27.08 8.68
CA TRP A 4 -11.62 27.34 9.13
C TRP A 4 -11.11 26.33 10.18
N PRO A 5 -11.92 25.91 11.18
CA PRO A 5 -11.47 24.90 12.14
C PRO A 5 -11.09 23.57 11.46
N THR A 6 -11.89 23.15 10.48
CA THR A 6 -11.61 21.94 9.70
C THR A 6 -10.31 22.10 8.88
N VAL A 7 -10.16 23.22 8.18
CA VAL A 7 -8.94 23.48 7.35
C VAL A 7 -7.68 23.52 8.22
N LEU A 8 -7.76 24.15 9.40
CA LEU A 8 -6.66 24.19 10.35
C LEU A 8 -6.30 22.80 10.86
N LEU A 9 -7.31 22.02 11.26
CA LEU A 9 -7.14 20.64 11.69
C LEU A 9 -6.48 19.78 10.61
N LEU A 10 -6.94 19.86 9.36
CA LEU A 10 -6.34 19.15 8.22
C LEU A 10 -4.90 19.63 7.93
N GLY A 11 -4.60 20.92 8.13
CA GLY A 11 -3.23 21.44 8.04
C GLY A 11 -2.31 20.83 9.08
N ILE A 12 -2.79 20.66 10.33
CA ILE A 12 -2.03 19.96 11.40
C ILE A 12 -1.75 18.51 10.96
N TYR A 13 -2.74 17.82 10.37
CA TYR A 13 -2.53 16.45 9.87
C TYR A 13 -1.48 16.35 8.79
N ALA A 14 -1.46 17.29 7.86
CA ALA A 14 -0.44 17.29 6.80
C ALA A 14 0.97 17.42 7.39
N VAL A 15 1.14 18.24 8.45
CA VAL A 15 2.41 18.37 9.17
C VAL A 15 2.75 17.07 9.91
N VAL A 16 1.77 16.49 10.61
CA VAL A 16 1.96 15.23 11.35
C VAL A 16 2.30 14.08 10.39
N TYR A 17 1.65 14.01 9.22
CA TYR A 17 1.98 13.04 8.18
C TYR A 17 3.43 13.17 7.72
N LEU A 18 3.87 14.40 7.44
CA LEU A 18 5.24 14.64 6.99
C LEU A 18 6.27 14.25 8.08
N GLN A 19 5.99 14.63 9.34
CA GLN A 19 6.82 14.24 10.47
C GLN A 19 6.93 12.71 10.60
N PHE A 20 5.82 12.01 10.54
CA PHE A 20 5.79 10.54 10.61
C PHE A 20 6.56 9.90 9.44
N ALA A 21 6.34 10.38 8.22
CA ALA A 21 7.02 9.86 7.03
C ALA A 21 8.55 10.04 7.11
N LEU A 22 9.02 11.17 7.65
CA LEU A 22 10.46 11.42 7.85
C LEU A 22 11.04 10.57 8.97
N GLN A 23 10.34 10.41 10.08
CA GLN A 23 10.76 9.52 11.18
C GLN A 23 10.85 8.07 10.69
N LEU A 24 9.83 7.63 9.94
CA LEU A 24 9.80 6.28 9.38
C LEU A 24 10.94 6.06 8.36
N ALA A 25 11.21 7.04 7.51
CA ALA A 25 12.33 6.96 6.56
C ALA A 25 13.69 6.82 7.26
N GLY A 26 13.84 7.38 8.45
CA GLY A 26 15.04 7.25 9.29
C GLY A 26 15.17 5.92 10.04
N PHE A 27 14.10 5.12 10.14
CA PHE A 27 14.10 3.83 10.81
C PHE A 27 14.46 2.72 9.81
N PRO A 28 15.61 2.02 9.95
CA PRO A 28 16.13 1.13 8.90
C PRO A 28 15.51 -0.27 8.88
N PHE A 29 14.54 -0.58 9.75
CA PHE A 29 13.90 -1.89 9.88
C PHE A 29 12.44 -1.85 9.45
N ASP A 30 11.84 -3.02 9.18
CA ASP A 30 10.44 -3.12 8.78
C ASP A 30 9.52 -2.58 9.89
N LEU A 31 8.51 -1.81 9.51
CA LEU A 31 7.38 -1.47 10.36
C LEU A 31 6.16 -2.33 10.01
N ASP A 32 5.98 -2.59 8.72
CA ASP A 32 5.00 -3.51 8.16
C ASP A 32 5.71 -4.68 7.51
N GLN A 33 5.34 -5.87 7.87
CA GLN A 33 5.88 -7.10 7.30
C GLN A 33 5.73 -7.08 5.77
N GLY A 34 6.84 -7.13 5.08
CA GLY A 34 6.90 -7.11 3.62
C GLY A 34 7.52 -5.86 3.01
N GLU A 35 7.82 -4.80 3.77
CA GLU A 35 8.55 -3.64 3.24
C GLU A 35 9.93 -4.05 2.70
N GLY A 36 10.67 -4.81 3.49
CA GLY A 36 11.99 -5.27 3.10
C GLY A 36 11.95 -6.24 1.93
N TYR A 37 10.90 -7.06 1.77
CA TYR A 37 10.74 -7.91 0.60
C TYR A 37 10.52 -7.08 -0.68
N ASP A 38 9.66 -6.06 -0.61
CA ASP A 38 9.44 -5.17 -1.75
C ASP A 38 10.72 -4.39 -2.07
N ALA A 39 11.42 -3.86 -1.06
CA ALA A 39 12.69 -3.15 -1.23
C ALA A 39 13.77 -4.05 -1.83
N TRP A 40 13.88 -5.30 -1.37
CA TRP A 40 14.84 -6.27 -1.93
C TRP A 40 14.60 -6.55 -3.40
N SER A 41 13.34 -6.58 -3.86
CA SER A 41 13.02 -6.69 -5.28
C SER A 41 13.68 -5.57 -6.11
N GLY A 42 13.71 -4.34 -5.58
CA GLY A 42 14.40 -3.21 -6.21
C GLY A 42 15.91 -3.37 -6.21
N TRP A 43 16.49 -3.91 -5.12
CA TRP A 43 17.93 -4.16 -5.06
C TRP A 43 18.39 -5.25 -6.03
N LEU A 44 17.58 -6.30 -6.23
CA LEU A 44 17.88 -7.33 -7.24
C LEU A 44 17.99 -6.75 -8.65
N ILE A 45 17.22 -5.72 -9.00
CA ILE A 45 17.34 -5.00 -10.29
C ILE A 45 18.73 -4.35 -10.40
N ASN A 46 19.25 -3.74 -9.33
CA ASN A 46 20.61 -3.17 -9.31
C ASN A 46 21.71 -4.23 -9.46
N LEU A 47 21.43 -5.45 -9.05
CA LEU A 47 22.32 -6.60 -9.27
C LEU A 47 22.14 -7.24 -10.66
N GLY A 48 21.31 -6.66 -11.54
CA GLY A 48 21.03 -7.18 -12.89
C GLY A 48 20.11 -8.42 -12.89
N GLN A 49 19.36 -8.65 -11.81
CA GLN A 49 18.50 -9.81 -11.64
C GLN A 49 17.03 -9.43 -11.67
N LEU A 50 16.20 -10.19 -12.39
CA LEU A 50 14.75 -10.09 -12.26
C LEU A 50 14.30 -10.77 -10.96
N PRO A 51 13.39 -10.13 -10.17
CA PRO A 51 13.00 -10.66 -8.87
C PRO A 51 11.93 -11.77 -8.96
N TYR A 52 12.02 -12.66 -9.95
CA TYR A 52 11.05 -13.73 -10.17
C TYR A 52 11.76 -15.06 -10.36
N THR A 53 11.52 -15.99 -9.42
CA THR A 53 12.00 -17.37 -9.44
C THR A 53 10.83 -18.33 -9.22
N THR A 54 11.05 -19.62 -9.40
CA THR A 54 10.06 -20.65 -9.08
C THR A 54 9.95 -20.92 -7.57
N ASN A 55 10.83 -20.34 -6.75
CA ASN A 55 11.02 -20.64 -5.33
C ASN A 55 11.40 -22.10 -5.02
N ALA A 56 11.72 -22.92 -6.01
CA ALA A 56 12.06 -24.33 -5.81
C ALA A 56 13.43 -24.50 -5.13
N ASP A 57 14.36 -23.60 -5.46
CA ASP A 57 15.73 -23.65 -5.00
C ASP A 57 16.10 -22.41 -4.16
N PHE A 58 17.19 -22.52 -3.40
CA PHE A 58 17.78 -21.38 -2.71
C PHE A 58 18.01 -20.20 -3.67
N PRO A 59 17.67 -18.96 -3.29
CA PRO A 59 17.28 -18.48 -1.96
C PRO A 59 15.76 -18.54 -1.63
N TYR A 60 14.93 -19.27 -2.36
CA TYR A 60 13.49 -19.44 -2.13
C TYR A 60 12.70 -18.11 -2.14
N TYR A 61 13.19 -17.13 -2.87
CA TYR A 61 12.63 -15.78 -2.91
C TYR A 61 12.09 -15.43 -4.29
N SER A 62 10.91 -14.85 -4.33
CA SER A 62 10.34 -14.20 -5.51
C SER A 62 9.43 -13.03 -5.11
N SER A 63 9.39 -12.00 -5.96
CA SER A 63 8.45 -10.90 -5.81
C SER A 63 7.05 -11.35 -6.21
N ASN A 64 6.05 -10.92 -5.46
CA ASN A 64 4.64 -11.16 -5.72
C ASN A 64 3.91 -9.94 -6.35
N TYR A 65 4.68 -8.92 -6.78
CA TYR A 65 4.17 -7.74 -7.47
C TYR A 65 4.80 -7.57 -8.86
N PRO A 66 4.12 -6.86 -9.80
CA PRO A 66 4.70 -6.49 -11.08
C PRO A 66 5.91 -5.57 -10.91
N PRO A 67 6.82 -5.49 -11.93
CA PRO A 67 8.18 -4.99 -11.72
C PRO A 67 8.34 -3.48 -11.70
N LEU A 68 7.33 -2.67 -12.05
CA LEU A 68 7.53 -1.23 -12.27
C LEU A 68 8.02 -0.52 -11.00
N TRP A 69 7.45 -0.86 -9.84
CA TRP A 69 7.91 -0.28 -8.57
C TRP A 69 9.36 -0.66 -8.28
N SER A 70 9.74 -1.92 -8.47
CA SER A 70 11.10 -2.41 -8.26
C SER A 70 12.12 -1.69 -9.16
N TYR A 71 11.79 -1.46 -10.43
CA TYR A 71 12.63 -0.66 -11.33
C TYR A 71 12.77 0.79 -10.90
N LEU A 72 11.68 1.43 -10.45
CA LEU A 72 11.73 2.83 -10.05
C LEU A 72 12.47 3.03 -8.72
N VAL A 73 12.30 2.14 -7.76
CA VAL A 73 13.01 2.22 -6.47
C VAL A 73 14.48 1.84 -6.60
N SER A 74 14.85 1.01 -7.58
CA SER A 74 16.26 0.67 -7.83
C SER A 74 17.11 1.91 -8.16
N ILE A 75 16.50 2.93 -8.79
CA ILE A 75 17.21 4.17 -9.15
C ILE A 75 17.80 4.88 -7.91
N PRO A 76 17.02 5.33 -6.91
CA PRO A 76 17.61 5.93 -5.72
C PRO A 76 18.42 4.91 -4.88
N MET A 77 18.11 3.63 -4.90
CA MET A 77 18.88 2.60 -4.21
C MET A 77 20.30 2.45 -4.78
N ALA A 78 20.53 2.76 -6.06
CA ALA A 78 21.86 2.72 -6.65
C ALA A 78 22.84 3.69 -5.94
N TRP A 79 22.35 4.76 -5.31
CA TRP A 79 23.15 5.72 -4.55
C TRP A 79 23.06 5.54 -3.02
N LEU A 80 21.88 5.12 -2.52
CA LEU A 80 21.63 5.00 -1.08
C LEU A 80 21.92 3.60 -0.53
N GLY A 81 22.18 2.62 -1.42
CA GLY A 81 22.38 1.22 -1.05
C GLY A 81 21.06 0.46 -0.81
N PRO A 82 21.18 -0.86 -0.51
CA PRO A 82 20.02 -1.68 -0.15
C PRO A 82 19.43 -1.21 1.19
N GLY A 83 18.11 -1.14 1.27
CA GLY A 83 17.43 -0.76 2.50
C GLY A 83 16.12 -0.01 2.26
N LEU A 84 15.48 0.38 3.33
CA LEU A 84 14.11 0.94 3.30
C LEU A 84 14.06 2.45 2.99
N VAL A 85 15.15 3.19 3.26
CA VAL A 85 15.17 4.67 3.16
C VAL A 85 14.72 5.15 1.79
N ALA A 86 15.36 4.65 0.71
CA ALA A 86 15.04 5.03 -0.66
C ALA A 86 13.58 4.72 -1.02
N ALA A 87 13.12 3.53 -0.64
CA ALA A 87 11.79 3.04 -0.92
C ALA A 87 10.71 3.83 -0.15
N ARG A 88 10.93 4.13 1.13
CA ARG A 88 10.00 4.92 1.96
C ARG A 88 9.92 6.37 1.50
N LEU A 89 11.05 7.00 1.17
CA LEU A 89 11.06 8.35 0.62
C LEU A 89 10.30 8.43 -0.71
N MET A 90 10.47 7.45 -1.60
CA MET A 90 9.73 7.39 -2.86
C MET A 90 8.23 7.19 -2.60
N SER A 91 7.85 6.31 -1.67
CA SER A 91 6.44 6.06 -1.32
C SER A 91 5.80 7.29 -0.66
N ALA A 92 6.47 7.93 0.28
CA ALA A 92 5.99 9.16 0.92
C ALA A 92 5.81 10.30 -0.09
N LEU A 93 6.78 10.49 -0.99
CA LEU A 93 6.68 11.47 -2.08
C LEU A 93 5.49 11.16 -3.00
N ALA A 94 5.28 9.89 -3.37
CA ALA A 94 4.12 9.47 -4.15
C ALA A 94 2.79 9.77 -3.42
N GLY A 95 2.73 9.56 -2.10
CA GLY A 95 1.57 9.91 -1.26
C GLY A 95 1.28 11.42 -1.27
N LEU A 96 2.31 12.25 -1.09
CA LEU A 96 2.19 13.72 -1.14
C LEU A 96 1.78 14.22 -2.53
N LEU A 97 2.39 13.69 -3.59
CA LEU A 97 2.01 14.02 -4.97
C LEU A 97 0.58 13.60 -5.27
N THR A 98 0.13 12.45 -4.75
CA THR A 98 -1.27 12.02 -4.83
C THR A 98 -2.19 13.06 -4.21
N ALA A 99 -1.91 13.52 -2.98
CA ALA A 99 -2.69 14.58 -2.34
C ALA A 99 -2.75 15.85 -3.20
N GLY A 100 -1.62 16.26 -3.80
CA GLY A 100 -1.55 17.38 -4.73
C GLY A 100 -2.41 17.19 -5.98
N VAL A 101 -2.38 16.00 -6.59
CA VAL A 101 -3.23 15.66 -7.76
C VAL A 101 -4.71 15.70 -7.41
N LEU A 102 -5.11 15.11 -6.26
CA LEU A 102 -6.49 15.12 -5.78
C LEU A 102 -6.98 16.54 -5.49
N GLY A 103 -6.15 17.36 -4.82
CA GLY A 103 -6.43 18.77 -4.58
C GLY A 103 -6.60 19.56 -5.89
N SER A 104 -5.72 19.34 -6.85
CA SER A 104 -5.81 19.96 -8.18
C SER A 104 -7.08 19.52 -8.93
N ALA A 105 -7.46 18.23 -8.85
CA ALA A 105 -8.69 17.73 -9.47
C ALA A 105 -9.93 18.38 -8.82
N ALA A 106 -10.02 18.41 -7.50
CA ALA A 106 -11.14 19.03 -6.79
C ALA A 106 -11.24 20.54 -7.09
N PHE A 107 -10.11 21.24 -7.17
CA PHE A 107 -10.06 22.64 -7.59
C PHE A 107 -10.60 22.81 -9.02
N ARG A 108 -10.12 22.04 -9.99
CA ARG A 108 -10.58 22.15 -11.41
C ARG A 108 -12.07 21.85 -11.56
N LEU A 109 -12.60 20.90 -10.79
CA LEU A 109 -14.01 20.49 -10.85
C LEU A 109 -14.96 21.49 -10.18
N SER A 110 -14.47 22.27 -9.21
CA SER A 110 -15.28 23.22 -8.43
C SER A 110 -14.97 24.68 -8.71
N GLY A 111 -13.78 25.01 -9.23
CA GLY A 111 -13.28 26.40 -9.34
C GLY A 111 -12.87 27.01 -7.98
N LYS A 112 -12.85 26.22 -6.88
CA LYS A 112 -12.62 26.76 -5.52
C LYS A 112 -11.33 26.19 -4.91
N PRO A 113 -10.38 27.05 -4.49
CA PRO A 113 -9.17 26.59 -3.78
C PRO A 113 -9.47 25.80 -2.52
N LEU A 114 -10.56 26.14 -1.82
CA LEU A 114 -11.04 25.44 -0.63
C LEU A 114 -11.31 23.96 -0.91
N ALA A 115 -11.93 23.62 -2.05
CA ALA A 115 -12.16 22.23 -2.41
C ALA A 115 -10.84 21.47 -2.60
N GLY A 116 -9.85 22.13 -3.21
CA GLY A 116 -8.50 21.56 -3.33
C GLY A 116 -7.86 21.26 -1.97
N ALA A 117 -7.92 22.21 -1.05
CA ALA A 117 -7.40 22.06 0.31
C ALA A 117 -8.11 20.95 1.09
N LEU A 118 -9.44 20.87 0.98
CA LEU A 118 -10.24 19.83 1.64
C LEU A 118 -9.91 18.44 1.07
N ALA A 119 -9.83 18.28 -0.25
CA ALA A 119 -9.53 16.98 -0.87
C ALA A 119 -8.16 16.46 -0.46
N ALA A 120 -7.11 17.29 -0.58
CA ALA A 120 -5.76 16.94 -0.19
C ALA A 120 -5.64 16.69 1.34
N GLY A 121 -6.25 17.55 2.14
CA GLY A 121 -6.20 17.46 3.60
C GLY A 121 -6.92 16.23 4.15
N PHE A 122 -8.14 15.93 3.70
CA PHE A 122 -8.85 14.71 4.12
C PHE A 122 -8.14 13.44 3.66
N PHE A 123 -7.52 13.46 2.49
CA PHE A 123 -6.71 12.33 2.02
C PHE A 123 -5.56 12.05 2.98
N LEU A 124 -4.70 13.05 3.28
CA LEU A 124 -3.57 12.88 4.18
C LEU A 124 -3.98 12.60 5.63
N ALA A 125 -5.16 13.09 6.06
CA ALA A 125 -5.70 12.87 7.40
C ALA A 125 -6.29 11.47 7.59
N SER A 126 -6.61 10.75 6.51
CA SER A 126 -7.14 9.38 6.62
C SER A 126 -6.11 8.47 7.27
N PRO A 127 -6.47 7.71 8.35
CA PRO A 127 -5.53 6.81 9.01
C PRO A 127 -5.01 5.73 8.07
N TYR A 128 -5.83 5.26 7.10
CA TYR A 128 -5.43 4.31 6.08
C TYR A 128 -4.30 4.85 5.18
N VAL A 129 -4.39 6.12 4.78
CA VAL A 129 -3.36 6.82 4.00
C VAL A 129 -2.12 7.06 4.85
N PHE A 130 -2.33 7.55 6.07
CA PHE A 130 -1.28 7.88 7.02
C PHE A 130 -0.38 6.66 7.31
N HIS A 131 -1.00 5.49 7.54
CA HIS A 131 -0.27 4.27 7.86
C HIS A 131 0.41 3.64 6.65
N THR A 132 -0.24 3.63 5.48
CA THR A 132 0.21 2.79 4.36
C THR A 132 1.05 3.52 3.31
N THR A 133 0.85 4.85 3.14
CA THR A 133 1.51 5.53 2.03
C THR A 133 3.00 5.85 2.25
N PRO A 134 3.54 6.02 3.46
CA PRO A 134 4.96 6.21 3.65
C PRO A 134 5.77 4.91 3.73
N LEU A 135 5.10 3.73 3.79
CA LEU A 135 5.77 2.44 3.84
C LEU A 135 6.49 2.13 2.52
N ALA A 136 7.57 1.35 2.58
CA ALA A 136 8.32 0.87 1.42
C ALA A 136 7.53 -0.18 0.60
N ARG A 137 6.32 0.21 0.14
CA ARG A 137 5.37 -0.67 -0.54
C ARG A 137 4.93 -0.10 -1.88
N VAL A 138 4.47 -0.97 -2.76
CA VAL A 138 4.00 -0.62 -4.12
C VAL A 138 2.79 0.31 -4.16
N ASN A 139 2.05 0.45 -3.05
CA ASN A 139 0.70 1.03 -2.98
C ASN A 139 0.63 2.50 -3.44
N SER A 140 1.52 3.34 -2.91
CA SER A 140 1.50 4.80 -3.11
C SER A 140 1.79 5.18 -4.55
N LEU A 141 2.75 4.48 -5.18
CA LEU A 141 3.08 4.71 -6.58
C LEU A 141 1.95 4.26 -7.51
N ALA A 142 1.33 3.09 -7.22
CA ALA A 142 0.18 2.62 -7.99
C ALA A 142 -0.99 3.61 -7.92
N LEU A 143 -1.29 4.13 -6.73
CA LEU A 143 -2.34 5.13 -6.54
C LEU A 143 -2.01 6.44 -7.28
N LEU A 144 -0.77 6.94 -7.17
CA LEU A 144 -0.35 8.14 -7.89
C LEU A 144 -0.55 7.99 -9.39
N ALA A 145 -0.07 6.89 -9.98
CA ALA A 145 -0.23 6.61 -11.40
C ALA A 145 -1.72 6.52 -11.80
N ALA A 146 -2.55 5.88 -10.98
CA ALA A 146 -3.99 5.77 -11.19
C ALA A 146 -4.68 7.15 -11.22
N VAL A 147 -4.47 8.01 -10.21
CA VAL A 147 -5.12 9.32 -10.13
C VAL A 147 -4.57 10.31 -11.17
N VAL A 148 -3.30 10.20 -11.57
CA VAL A 148 -2.72 10.94 -12.69
C VAL A 148 -3.40 10.53 -13.99
N GLY A 149 -3.58 9.22 -14.21
CA GLY A 149 -4.28 8.68 -15.38
C GLY A 149 -5.73 9.18 -15.49
N LEU A 150 -6.50 9.07 -14.39
CA LEU A 150 -7.89 9.56 -14.32
C LEU A 150 -7.98 11.07 -14.56
N THR A 151 -7.05 11.84 -13.98
CA THR A 151 -6.97 13.28 -14.16
C THR A 151 -6.67 13.67 -15.61
N ALA A 152 -5.80 12.93 -16.28
CA ALA A 152 -5.45 13.17 -17.69
C ALA A 152 -6.64 12.99 -18.62
N ILE A 153 -7.45 11.93 -18.39
CA ILE A 153 -8.61 11.62 -19.26
C ILE A 153 -9.87 12.44 -18.94
N GLU A 154 -9.90 13.22 -17.87
CA GLU A 154 -11.06 14.02 -17.42
C GLU A 154 -11.59 14.94 -18.55
N ARG A 155 -10.70 15.48 -19.38
CA ARG A 155 -11.03 16.25 -20.59
C ARG A 155 -10.47 15.51 -21.80
N PRO A 156 -11.21 14.59 -22.42
CA PRO A 156 -10.67 13.64 -23.36
C PRO A 156 -10.24 14.31 -24.67
N THR A 157 -8.94 14.24 -24.96
CA THR A 157 -8.33 14.49 -26.25
C THR A 157 -7.43 13.30 -26.59
N PRO A 158 -7.13 13.00 -27.87
CA PRO A 158 -6.29 11.86 -28.21
C PRO A 158 -4.97 11.80 -27.43
N ARG A 159 -4.27 12.94 -27.30
CA ARG A 159 -3.01 13.04 -26.55
C ARG A 159 -3.20 12.78 -25.05
N ARG A 160 -4.24 13.36 -24.44
CA ARG A 160 -4.52 13.17 -23.01
C ARG A 160 -4.96 11.75 -22.72
N VAL A 161 -5.74 11.15 -23.60
CA VAL A 161 -6.16 9.76 -23.47
C VAL A 161 -4.97 8.83 -23.59
N ALA A 162 -4.04 9.06 -24.53
CA ALA A 162 -2.82 8.26 -24.63
C ALA A 162 -1.97 8.37 -23.36
N LEU A 163 -1.69 9.58 -22.85
CA LEU A 163 -0.95 9.78 -21.60
C LEU A 163 -1.66 9.18 -20.40
N GLY A 164 -2.99 9.34 -20.30
CA GLY A 164 -3.79 8.74 -19.24
C GLY A 164 -3.76 7.21 -19.28
N SER A 165 -3.84 6.63 -20.49
CA SER A 165 -3.74 5.18 -20.68
C SER A 165 -2.37 4.65 -20.27
N LEU A 166 -1.28 5.35 -20.58
CA LEU A 166 0.06 4.99 -20.12
C LEU A 166 0.18 5.04 -18.59
N ALA A 167 -0.37 6.07 -17.96
CA ALA A 167 -0.37 6.18 -16.50
C ALA A 167 -1.21 5.07 -15.83
N LEU A 168 -2.39 4.74 -16.38
CA LEU A 168 -3.22 3.63 -15.89
C LEU A 168 -2.52 2.28 -16.08
N THR A 169 -1.82 2.08 -17.21
CA THR A 169 -1.00 0.89 -17.42
C THR A 169 0.16 0.83 -16.41
N ALA A 170 0.82 1.94 -16.14
CA ALA A 170 1.87 2.02 -15.12
C ALA A 170 1.32 1.65 -13.72
N ALA A 171 0.10 2.07 -13.38
CA ALA A 171 -0.56 1.66 -12.15
C ALA A 171 -0.74 0.14 -12.07
N LEU A 172 -1.20 -0.52 -13.16
CA LEU A 172 -1.36 -1.97 -13.25
C LEU A 172 -0.02 -2.71 -13.12
N PHE A 173 1.06 -2.20 -13.76
CA PHE A 173 2.41 -2.78 -13.66
C PHE A 173 3.13 -2.44 -12.35
N THR A 174 2.52 -1.61 -11.51
CA THR A 174 2.93 -1.40 -10.11
C THR A 174 2.15 -2.32 -9.17
N LYS A 175 0.81 -2.35 -9.28
CA LYS A 175 -0.06 -3.19 -8.46
C LYS A 175 -1.32 -3.57 -9.24
N PRO A 176 -1.62 -4.87 -9.43
CA PRO A 176 -2.77 -5.30 -10.23
C PRO A 176 -4.13 -4.82 -9.70
N THR A 177 -4.25 -4.53 -8.40
CA THR A 177 -5.50 -4.00 -7.81
C THR A 177 -5.87 -2.60 -8.31
N ALA A 178 -4.95 -1.85 -8.95
CA ALA A 178 -5.25 -0.59 -9.63
C ALA A 178 -6.13 -0.78 -10.90
N LEU A 179 -6.63 -1.99 -11.12
CA LEU A 179 -7.64 -2.29 -12.14
C LEU A 179 -8.93 -1.48 -11.95
N ASP A 180 -9.28 -1.12 -10.73
CA ASP A 180 -10.43 -0.28 -10.38
C ASP A 180 -10.40 1.08 -11.10
N ALA A 181 -9.26 1.79 -11.06
CA ALA A 181 -9.06 3.06 -11.75
C ALA A 181 -9.06 2.88 -13.28
N THR A 182 -8.47 1.79 -13.77
CA THR A 182 -8.44 1.46 -15.19
C THR A 182 -9.84 1.22 -15.73
N VAL A 183 -10.64 0.42 -15.03
CA VAL A 183 -12.05 0.17 -15.38
C VAL A 183 -12.86 1.47 -15.37
N ALA A 184 -12.72 2.28 -14.33
CA ALA A 184 -13.40 3.58 -14.24
C ALA A 184 -13.06 4.50 -15.41
N GLY A 185 -11.76 4.59 -15.75
CA GLY A 185 -11.26 5.45 -16.81
C GLY A 185 -11.75 5.01 -18.20
N VAL A 186 -11.65 3.72 -18.52
CA VAL A 186 -12.13 3.15 -19.78
C VAL A 186 -13.65 3.28 -19.89
N LEU A 187 -14.38 2.96 -18.82
CA LEU A 187 -15.85 3.09 -18.79
C LEU A 187 -16.27 4.55 -18.98
N PHE A 188 -15.62 5.50 -18.31
CA PHE A 188 -15.89 6.93 -18.52
C PHE A 188 -15.72 7.32 -20.01
N LEU A 189 -14.61 6.91 -20.62
CA LEU A 189 -14.35 7.23 -22.03
C LEU A 189 -15.35 6.55 -22.98
N LEU A 190 -15.70 5.28 -22.72
CA LEU A 190 -16.72 4.59 -23.54
C LEU A 190 -18.09 5.27 -23.48
N LEU A 191 -18.47 5.81 -22.31
CA LEU A 191 -19.75 6.50 -22.11
C LEU A 191 -19.77 7.94 -22.63
N SER A 192 -18.61 8.63 -22.68
CA SER A 192 -18.52 10.05 -23.05
C SER A 192 -17.89 10.30 -24.43
N ALA A 193 -16.95 9.47 -24.86
CA ALA A 193 -16.20 9.56 -26.10
C ALA A 193 -15.81 8.15 -26.62
N PRO A 194 -16.76 7.33 -27.14
CA PRO A 194 -16.56 5.89 -27.39
C PRO A 194 -15.31 5.54 -28.20
N ARG A 195 -15.01 6.33 -29.25
CA ARG A 195 -13.80 6.10 -30.05
C ARG A 195 -12.51 6.22 -29.26
N LEU A 196 -12.44 7.19 -28.33
CA LEU A 196 -11.30 7.37 -27.43
C LEU A 196 -11.28 6.30 -26.34
N GLY A 197 -12.46 5.80 -25.93
CA GLY A 197 -12.56 4.66 -25.01
C GLY A 197 -12.00 3.37 -25.60
N LEU A 198 -12.32 3.09 -26.88
CA LEU A 198 -11.73 1.96 -27.61
C LEU A 198 -10.22 2.12 -27.80
N LEU A 199 -9.76 3.34 -28.11
CA LEU A 199 -8.33 3.62 -28.19
C LEU A 199 -7.62 3.37 -26.84
N ALA A 200 -8.19 3.86 -25.72
CA ALA A 200 -7.64 3.63 -24.39
C ALA A 200 -7.57 2.14 -24.05
N ALA A 201 -8.65 1.39 -24.29
CA ALA A 201 -8.69 -0.04 -24.07
C ALA A 201 -7.65 -0.79 -24.94
N ALA A 202 -7.49 -0.40 -26.20
CA ALA A 202 -6.49 -0.98 -27.09
C ALA A 202 -5.06 -0.67 -26.64
N VAL A 203 -4.76 0.57 -26.22
CA VAL A 203 -3.43 0.95 -25.71
C VAL A 203 -3.10 0.21 -24.41
N ILE A 204 -4.00 0.24 -23.43
CA ILE A 204 -3.80 -0.46 -22.15
C ILE A 204 -3.68 -1.97 -22.40
N GLY A 205 -4.59 -2.54 -23.16
CA GLY A 205 -4.59 -3.97 -23.46
C GLY A 205 -3.34 -4.44 -24.19
N SER A 206 -2.94 -3.73 -25.27
CA SER A 206 -1.75 -4.12 -26.04
C SER A 206 -0.46 -4.01 -25.22
N ILE A 207 -0.27 -2.92 -24.48
CA ILE A 207 0.93 -2.76 -23.62
C ILE A 207 0.93 -3.81 -22.51
N SER A 208 -0.22 -4.06 -21.87
CA SER A 208 -0.31 -5.04 -20.79
C SER A 208 -0.06 -6.46 -21.30
N LEU A 209 -0.67 -6.86 -22.41
CA LEU A 209 -0.46 -8.18 -23.00
C LEU A 209 0.99 -8.39 -23.45
N THR A 210 1.57 -7.40 -24.13
CA THR A 210 2.98 -7.46 -24.55
C THR A 210 3.92 -7.53 -23.36
N GLY A 211 3.69 -6.69 -22.34
CA GLY A 211 4.52 -6.67 -21.12
C GLY A 211 4.43 -7.98 -20.33
N ILE A 212 3.22 -8.53 -20.17
CA ILE A 212 3.02 -9.84 -19.51
C ILE A 212 3.70 -10.95 -20.33
N ALA A 213 3.50 -10.98 -21.66
CA ALA A 213 4.14 -11.99 -22.52
C ALA A 213 5.66 -11.93 -22.43
N LEU A 214 6.23 -10.73 -22.46
CA LEU A 214 7.68 -10.53 -22.30
C LEU A 214 8.18 -11.02 -20.93
N LEU A 215 7.51 -10.65 -19.85
CA LEU A 215 7.85 -11.10 -18.50
C LEU A 215 7.74 -12.63 -18.37
N MET A 216 6.71 -13.23 -18.95
CA MET A 216 6.55 -14.69 -19.00
C MET A 216 7.73 -15.36 -19.71
N LEU A 217 8.15 -14.83 -20.85
CA LEU A 217 9.28 -15.36 -21.61
C LEU A 217 10.61 -15.19 -20.84
N LEU A 218 10.88 -13.99 -20.30
CA LEU A 218 12.12 -13.69 -19.61
C LEU A 218 12.29 -14.45 -18.28
N THR A 219 11.18 -14.80 -17.64
CA THR A 219 11.18 -15.48 -16.33
C THR A 219 10.76 -16.95 -16.41
N HIS A 220 10.64 -17.51 -17.62
CA HIS A 220 10.19 -18.88 -17.85
C HIS A 220 8.89 -19.23 -17.09
N GLY A 221 7.95 -18.28 -17.03
CA GLY A 221 6.67 -18.43 -16.36
C GLY A 221 6.65 -18.05 -14.85
N ALA A 222 7.80 -17.84 -14.23
CA ALA A 222 7.87 -17.52 -12.79
C ALA A 222 7.14 -16.21 -12.44
N PHE A 223 7.12 -15.22 -13.33
CA PHE A 223 6.29 -14.01 -13.15
C PHE A 223 4.81 -14.35 -12.93
N TRP A 224 4.22 -15.19 -13.78
CA TRP A 224 2.80 -15.56 -13.67
C TRP A 224 2.52 -16.36 -12.40
N LEU A 225 3.39 -17.32 -12.10
CA LEU A 225 3.30 -18.12 -10.88
C LEU A 225 3.22 -17.24 -9.64
N ASN A 226 4.09 -16.26 -9.50
CA ASN A 226 4.21 -15.48 -8.27
C ASN A 226 3.23 -14.30 -8.20
N VAL A 227 3.00 -13.59 -9.32
CA VAL A 227 2.18 -12.38 -9.34
C VAL A 227 0.69 -12.66 -9.47
N VAL A 228 0.32 -13.75 -10.14
CA VAL A 228 -1.08 -14.09 -10.41
C VAL A 228 -1.52 -15.30 -9.58
N VAL A 229 -0.90 -16.46 -9.80
CA VAL A 229 -1.36 -17.71 -9.20
C VAL A 229 -1.09 -17.76 -7.70
N GLY A 230 0.10 -17.38 -7.27
CA GLY A 230 0.52 -17.36 -5.86
C GLY A 230 -0.16 -16.28 -5.00
N ASN A 231 -0.96 -15.41 -5.64
CA ASN A 231 -1.77 -14.41 -4.94
C ASN A 231 -3.26 -14.80 -4.80
N ALA A 232 -3.65 -16.02 -5.12
CA ALA A 232 -5.00 -16.54 -4.94
C ALA A 232 -5.22 -17.07 -3.51
N ASN A 233 -5.21 -16.15 -2.53
CA ASN A 233 -5.26 -16.49 -1.10
C ASN A 233 -6.69 -16.79 -0.63
N PRO A 234 -6.87 -17.54 0.48
CA PRO A 234 -8.16 -17.80 1.11
C PRO A 234 -8.93 -16.49 1.42
N PHE A 235 -10.25 -16.58 1.37
CA PHE A 235 -11.14 -15.45 1.64
C PHE A 235 -11.83 -15.62 2.98
N ASP A 236 -11.78 -14.57 3.82
CA ASP A 236 -12.42 -14.51 5.12
C ASP A 236 -13.50 -13.40 5.14
N ALA A 237 -14.74 -13.83 5.30
CA ALA A 237 -15.88 -12.91 5.35
C ALA A 237 -15.89 -12.05 6.62
N TRP A 238 -15.35 -12.54 7.74
CA TRP A 238 -15.24 -11.76 8.97
C TRP A 238 -14.21 -10.63 8.82
N GLN A 239 -13.06 -10.91 8.23
CA GLN A 239 -12.07 -9.91 7.86
C GLN A 239 -12.69 -8.83 6.97
N LEU A 240 -13.41 -9.23 5.90
CA LEU A 240 -14.11 -8.31 5.02
C LEU A 240 -15.05 -7.39 5.80
N THR A 241 -15.97 -7.97 6.59
CA THR A 241 -17.00 -7.19 7.29
C THR A 241 -16.39 -6.25 8.32
N SER A 242 -15.34 -6.67 9.03
CA SER A 242 -14.63 -5.86 10.01
C SER A 242 -13.95 -4.65 9.36
N TYR A 243 -13.22 -4.84 8.26
CA TYR A 243 -12.59 -3.74 7.54
C TYR A 243 -13.61 -2.78 6.93
N LEU A 244 -14.69 -3.28 6.32
CA LEU A 244 -15.74 -2.44 5.75
C LEU A 244 -16.48 -1.63 6.83
N ALA A 245 -16.78 -2.23 7.99
CA ALA A 245 -17.43 -1.52 9.10
C ALA A 245 -16.53 -0.38 9.61
N ASN A 246 -15.26 -0.65 9.84
CA ASN A 246 -14.29 0.34 10.29
C ASN A 246 -14.11 1.47 9.27
N PHE A 247 -13.92 1.13 8.00
CA PHE A 247 -13.80 2.11 6.92
C PHE A 247 -15.02 3.02 6.85
N THR A 248 -16.22 2.41 6.89
CA THR A 248 -17.50 3.15 6.84
C THR A 248 -17.65 4.08 8.03
N LEU A 249 -17.33 3.61 9.24
CA LEU A 249 -17.41 4.43 10.44
C LEU A 249 -16.45 5.63 10.39
N VAL A 250 -15.19 5.37 10.04
CA VAL A 250 -14.12 6.38 10.03
C VAL A 250 -14.33 7.44 8.92
N HIS A 251 -14.97 7.08 7.78
CA HIS A 251 -15.18 7.98 6.64
C HIS A 251 -16.66 8.31 6.37
N CYS A 252 -17.56 8.14 7.33
CA CYS A 252 -19.01 8.15 7.12
C CYS A 252 -19.53 9.44 6.43
N VAL A 253 -19.05 10.62 6.83
CA VAL A 253 -19.49 11.90 6.26
C VAL A 253 -19.00 12.05 4.81
N LEU A 254 -17.73 11.68 4.54
CA LEU A 254 -17.16 11.72 3.19
C LEU A 254 -17.87 10.74 2.26
N LEU A 255 -18.17 9.54 2.74
CA LEU A 255 -18.92 8.52 1.99
C LEU A 255 -20.33 9.01 1.64
N ALA A 256 -21.05 9.61 2.59
CA ALA A 256 -22.39 10.13 2.34
C ALA A 256 -22.38 11.23 1.27
N MET A 257 -21.42 12.17 1.33
CA MET A 257 -21.29 13.23 0.32
C MET A 257 -20.90 12.67 -1.06
N ALA A 258 -19.97 11.74 -1.11
CA ALA A 258 -19.56 11.08 -2.35
C ALA A 258 -20.71 10.28 -2.97
N ALA A 259 -21.47 9.54 -2.16
CA ALA A 259 -22.66 8.81 -2.60
C ALA A 259 -23.70 9.74 -3.22
N ALA A 260 -23.93 10.91 -2.63
CA ALA A 260 -24.85 11.92 -3.20
C ALA A 260 -24.38 12.41 -4.59
N VAL A 261 -23.05 12.59 -4.79
CA VAL A 261 -22.49 12.96 -6.11
C VAL A 261 -22.65 11.82 -7.11
N CYS A 262 -22.35 10.58 -6.71
CA CYS A 262 -22.52 9.39 -7.55
C CYS A 262 -23.98 9.20 -7.97
N ALA A 263 -24.92 9.28 -7.02
CA ALA A 263 -26.35 9.18 -7.29
C ALA A 263 -26.81 10.25 -8.30
N ARG A 264 -26.37 11.52 -8.10
CA ARG A 264 -26.68 12.61 -9.04
C ARG A 264 -26.13 12.35 -10.45
N MET A 265 -24.89 11.82 -10.55
CA MET A 265 -24.30 11.44 -11.84
C MET A 265 -25.15 10.39 -12.54
N LEU A 266 -25.54 9.33 -11.84
CA LEU A 266 -26.33 8.22 -12.39
C LEU A 266 -27.73 8.71 -12.84
N LEU A 267 -28.44 9.46 -11.98
CA LEU A 267 -29.77 9.98 -12.26
C LEU A 267 -29.78 10.96 -13.44
N ARG A 268 -28.75 11.79 -13.58
CA ARG A 268 -28.66 12.80 -14.64
C ARG A 268 -27.87 12.33 -15.85
N ARG A 269 -27.29 11.14 -15.81
CA ARG A 269 -26.41 10.56 -16.86
C ARG A 269 -25.28 11.51 -17.28
N THR A 270 -24.71 12.24 -16.30
CA THR A 270 -23.60 13.18 -16.50
C THR A 270 -22.29 12.51 -16.12
N TRP A 271 -21.66 11.81 -17.07
CA TRP A 271 -20.51 10.97 -16.80
C TRP A 271 -19.27 11.77 -16.42
N SER A 272 -18.53 11.27 -15.42
CA SER A 272 -17.25 11.80 -14.96
C SER A 272 -16.38 10.66 -14.45
N PRO A 273 -15.05 10.70 -14.62
CA PRO A 273 -14.19 9.61 -14.19
C PRO A 273 -14.18 9.44 -12.65
N TRP A 274 -14.32 10.51 -11.88
CA TRP A 274 -14.22 10.47 -10.42
C TRP A 274 -15.37 9.72 -9.72
N PRO A 275 -16.67 9.97 -10.03
CA PRO A 275 -17.74 9.17 -9.47
C PRO A 275 -17.70 7.71 -9.93
N LEU A 276 -17.29 7.43 -11.18
CA LEU A 276 -17.10 6.06 -11.65
C LEU A 276 -15.97 5.38 -10.87
N TYR A 277 -14.86 6.10 -10.64
CA TYR A 277 -13.77 5.59 -9.82
C TYR A 277 -14.20 5.34 -8.36
N ALA A 278 -15.00 6.21 -7.76
CA ALA A 278 -15.54 5.94 -6.43
C ALA A 278 -16.34 4.63 -6.38
N ILE A 279 -17.15 4.37 -7.40
CA ILE A 279 -17.94 3.12 -7.49
C ILE A 279 -17.01 1.91 -7.66
N THR A 280 -16.11 1.94 -8.65
CA THR A 280 -15.23 0.79 -8.93
C THR A 280 -14.24 0.55 -7.79
N ALA A 281 -13.69 1.60 -7.18
CA ALA A 281 -12.78 1.47 -6.04
C ALA A 281 -13.50 0.96 -4.78
N CYS A 282 -14.73 1.41 -4.50
CA CYS A 282 -15.53 0.83 -3.41
C CYS A 282 -15.85 -0.65 -3.67
N LEU A 283 -16.12 -1.06 -4.91
CA LEU A 283 -16.28 -2.47 -5.25
C LEU A 283 -14.96 -3.26 -5.08
N ALA A 284 -13.82 -2.66 -5.43
CA ALA A 284 -12.51 -3.28 -5.26
C ALA A 284 -12.14 -3.50 -3.77
N THR A 285 -12.72 -2.72 -2.83
CA THR A 285 -12.51 -2.96 -1.39
C THR A 285 -13.02 -4.32 -0.92
N LEU A 286 -13.94 -4.96 -1.65
CA LEU A 286 -14.40 -6.32 -1.35
C LEU A 286 -13.24 -7.34 -1.36
N GLY A 287 -12.16 -7.04 -2.08
CA GLY A 287 -10.93 -7.83 -2.07
C GLY A 287 -10.20 -7.82 -0.73
N VAL A 288 -10.56 -6.96 0.23
CA VAL A 288 -9.92 -6.93 1.55
C VAL A 288 -10.20 -8.18 2.39
N GLY A 289 -11.25 -8.95 2.07
CA GLY A 289 -11.50 -10.24 2.73
C GLY A 289 -10.47 -11.33 2.39
N LYS A 290 -9.60 -11.10 1.42
CA LYS A 290 -8.51 -12.01 1.06
C LYS A 290 -7.43 -11.99 2.15
N TRP A 291 -6.93 -13.16 2.57
CA TRP A 291 -5.84 -13.25 3.54
C TRP A 291 -4.59 -12.48 3.06
N GLY A 292 -3.96 -11.73 3.95
CA GLY A 292 -2.83 -10.85 3.63
C GLY A 292 -3.23 -9.52 2.97
N ALA A 293 -4.53 -9.28 2.73
CA ALA A 293 -5.04 -7.98 2.32
C ALA A 293 -5.29 -7.09 3.57
N GLY A 294 -5.15 -5.79 3.40
CA GLY A 294 -5.32 -4.83 4.49
C GLY A 294 -5.75 -3.45 4.00
N GLU A 295 -5.41 -2.44 4.75
CA GLU A 295 -5.82 -1.03 4.59
C GLU A 295 -5.55 -0.46 3.21
N SER A 296 -4.48 -0.90 2.55
CA SER A 296 -4.09 -0.43 1.22
C SER A 296 -5.15 -0.67 0.13
N TYR A 297 -6.10 -1.58 0.35
CA TYR A 297 -7.22 -1.83 -0.55
C TYR A 297 -8.24 -0.69 -0.59
N PHE A 298 -8.24 0.19 0.41
CA PHE A 298 -9.16 1.32 0.50
C PHE A 298 -8.59 2.61 -0.10
N LEU A 299 -7.31 2.68 -0.44
CA LEU A 299 -6.66 3.90 -0.89
C LEU A 299 -7.33 4.53 -2.11
N GLY A 300 -7.76 3.72 -3.08
CA GLY A 300 -8.50 4.19 -4.26
C GLY A 300 -9.85 4.80 -3.90
N ALA A 301 -10.61 4.13 -3.03
CA ALA A 301 -11.90 4.63 -2.55
C ALA A 301 -11.72 5.95 -1.78
N ILE A 302 -10.72 6.04 -0.88
CA ILE A 302 -10.41 7.26 -0.12
C ILE A 302 -10.05 8.40 -1.07
N ALA A 303 -9.19 8.17 -2.07
CA ALA A 303 -8.83 9.19 -3.04
C ALA A 303 -10.07 9.74 -3.77
N ALA A 304 -10.98 8.87 -4.21
CA ALA A 304 -12.18 9.25 -4.91
C ALA A 304 -13.18 10.00 -4.01
N ILE A 305 -13.46 9.48 -2.80
CA ILE A 305 -14.43 10.12 -1.88
C ILE A 305 -13.94 11.49 -1.40
N CYS A 306 -12.62 11.69 -1.22
CA CYS A 306 -12.06 12.99 -0.85
C CYS A 306 -12.30 14.05 -1.94
N VAL A 307 -12.08 13.71 -3.22
CA VAL A 307 -12.36 14.61 -4.35
C VAL A 307 -13.85 14.93 -4.44
N LEU A 308 -14.70 13.91 -4.40
CA LEU A 308 -16.14 14.07 -4.57
C LEU A 308 -16.77 14.87 -3.42
N SER A 309 -16.38 14.60 -2.18
CA SER A 309 -16.85 15.33 -1.00
C SER A 309 -16.45 16.79 -1.03
N ALA A 310 -15.20 17.08 -1.39
CA ALA A 310 -14.70 18.44 -1.51
C ALA A 310 -15.46 19.25 -2.60
N VAL A 311 -15.72 18.61 -3.75
CA VAL A 311 -16.52 19.21 -4.84
C VAL A 311 -17.97 19.41 -4.38
N TRP A 312 -18.54 18.47 -3.65
CA TRP A 312 -19.88 18.60 -3.08
C TRP A 312 -19.98 19.79 -2.11
N VAL A 313 -19.00 19.90 -1.18
CA VAL A 313 -18.92 21.01 -0.23
C VAL A 313 -18.87 22.36 -0.95
N ALA A 314 -18.01 22.49 -1.97
CA ALA A 314 -17.89 23.72 -2.75
C ALA A 314 -19.21 24.13 -3.39
N ARG A 315 -19.90 23.17 -4.04
CA ARG A 315 -21.21 23.42 -4.68
C ARG A 315 -22.30 23.76 -3.65
N PHE A 316 -22.28 23.12 -2.47
CA PHE A 316 -23.21 23.41 -1.40
C PHE A 316 -23.04 24.85 -0.88
N LEU A 317 -21.80 25.32 -0.73
CA LEU A 317 -21.51 26.69 -0.27
C LEU A 317 -21.87 27.77 -1.28
N ASP A 318 -21.83 27.45 -2.58
CA ASP A 318 -22.27 28.36 -3.65
C ASP A 318 -23.80 28.46 -3.78
N SER A 319 -24.52 27.45 -3.28
CA SER A 319 -25.98 27.49 -3.27
C SER A 319 -26.52 28.41 -2.17
N VAL A 320 -27.71 29.00 -2.40
CA VAL A 320 -28.39 29.82 -1.40
C VAL A 320 -28.91 28.91 -0.29
N GLN A 321 -28.14 28.80 0.79
CA GLN A 321 -28.46 27.96 1.92
C GLN A 321 -28.61 28.79 3.19
N PRO A 322 -29.57 28.42 4.09
CA PRO A 322 -29.70 29.04 5.41
C PRO A 322 -28.38 28.92 6.21
N THR A 323 -28.07 29.96 6.98
CA THR A 323 -26.83 30.01 7.79
C THR A 323 -26.69 28.80 8.70
N ARG A 324 -27.79 28.30 9.31
CA ARG A 324 -27.81 27.10 10.15
C ARG A 324 -27.32 25.84 9.44
N LEU A 325 -27.66 25.66 8.14
CA LEU A 325 -27.18 24.51 7.36
C LEU A 325 -25.69 24.61 7.03
N ARG A 326 -25.16 25.82 6.80
CA ARG A 326 -23.75 26.05 6.62
C ARG A 326 -22.94 25.72 7.87
N TRP A 327 -23.47 26.10 9.07
CA TRP A 327 -22.87 25.72 10.35
C TRP A 327 -22.95 24.21 10.60
N GLY A 328 -24.11 23.59 10.28
CA GLY A 328 -24.26 22.13 10.35
C GLY A 328 -23.25 21.38 9.49
N LEU A 329 -23.02 21.85 8.25
CA LEU A 329 -21.98 21.30 7.38
C LEU A 329 -20.58 21.46 7.99
N GLY A 330 -20.26 22.66 8.51
CA GLY A 330 -18.98 22.92 9.16
C GLY A 330 -18.75 22.01 10.36
N GLY A 331 -19.77 21.82 11.19
CA GLY A 331 -19.73 20.88 12.32
C GLY A 331 -19.53 19.44 11.88
N ALA A 332 -20.25 18.97 10.85
CA ALA A 332 -20.12 17.62 10.32
C ALA A 332 -18.70 17.34 9.77
N LEU A 333 -18.12 18.29 9.03
CA LEU A 333 -16.76 18.15 8.49
C LEU A 333 -15.69 18.23 9.59
N PHE A 334 -15.91 19.04 10.62
CA PHE A 334 -15.01 19.09 11.77
C PHE A 334 -15.06 17.77 12.57
N ILE A 335 -16.26 17.23 12.82
CA ILE A 335 -16.42 15.90 13.44
C ILE A 335 -15.76 14.82 12.58
N GLN A 336 -15.92 14.87 11.24
CA GLN A 336 -15.22 13.97 10.31
C GLN A 336 -13.71 14.08 10.48
N GLY A 337 -13.17 15.29 10.55
CA GLY A 337 -11.77 15.53 10.85
C GLY A 337 -11.33 14.92 12.19
N LEU A 338 -12.15 15.05 13.26
CA LEU A 338 -11.87 14.44 14.56
C LEU A 338 -11.91 12.90 14.52
N LEU A 339 -12.84 12.30 13.76
CA LEU A 339 -12.88 10.84 13.58
C LEU A 339 -11.60 10.32 12.92
N LEU A 340 -11.09 11.02 11.91
CA LEU A 340 -9.81 10.70 11.29
C LEU A 340 -8.66 10.91 12.27
N SER A 341 -8.69 11.98 13.09
CA SER A 341 -7.62 12.37 14.01
C SER A 341 -7.33 11.34 15.06
N HIS A 342 -8.34 10.82 15.65
CA HIS A 342 -8.14 9.90 16.77
C HIS A 342 -7.26 8.71 16.35
N ALA A 343 -7.56 8.12 15.20
CA ALA A 343 -6.80 7.00 14.68
C ALA A 343 -5.38 7.39 14.21
N THR A 344 -5.18 8.63 13.75
CA THR A 344 -3.89 9.10 13.24
C THR A 344 -2.97 9.57 14.37
N LEU A 345 -3.49 10.35 15.32
CA LEU A 345 -2.69 10.95 16.39
C LEU A 345 -2.23 9.93 17.43
N SER A 346 -2.97 8.85 17.67
CA SER A 346 -2.55 7.78 18.58
C SER A 346 -1.23 7.11 18.16
N ASN A 347 -0.89 7.15 16.87
CA ASN A 347 0.36 6.60 16.36
C ASN A 347 1.57 7.51 16.60
N VAL A 348 1.36 8.81 16.74
CA VAL A 348 2.44 9.82 16.91
C VAL A 348 2.58 10.25 18.36
N LEU A 349 1.48 10.23 19.11
CA LEU A 349 1.43 10.66 20.52
C LEU A 349 1.32 9.43 21.43
N PRO A 350 2.41 8.97 22.04
CA PRO A 350 2.44 7.71 22.81
C PRO A 350 1.48 7.67 24.01
N TRP A 351 1.10 8.85 24.53
CA TRP A 351 0.16 8.98 25.65
C TRP A 351 -1.32 8.92 25.25
N LEU A 352 -1.62 8.98 23.94
CA LEU A 352 -2.98 8.86 23.45
C LEU A 352 -3.32 7.36 23.35
N PRO A 353 -4.42 6.88 23.97
CA PRO A 353 -4.78 5.47 23.87
C PRO A 353 -5.01 5.06 22.42
N ASP A 354 -4.38 3.97 22.03
CA ASP A 354 -4.62 3.35 20.75
C ASP A 354 -6.00 2.68 20.77
N ARG A 355 -6.95 3.22 20.03
CA ARG A 355 -8.31 2.67 19.87
C ARG A 355 -8.68 2.46 18.41
N GLY A 356 -7.73 2.69 17.50
CA GLY A 356 -7.95 2.43 16.08
C GLY A 356 -7.65 0.97 15.75
N PRO A 357 -8.54 0.26 15.05
CA PRO A 357 -8.32 -1.15 14.71
C PRO A 357 -7.10 -1.36 13.80
N GLN A 358 -6.66 -0.33 13.10
CA GLN A 358 -5.52 -0.43 12.19
C GLN A 358 -4.21 0.04 12.82
N SER A 359 -4.25 0.96 13.77
CA SER A 359 -3.05 1.43 14.45
C SER A 359 -2.41 0.32 15.30
N ALA A 360 -3.22 -0.62 15.79
CA ALA A 360 -2.72 -1.81 16.48
C ALA A 360 -1.97 -2.77 15.54
N PHE A 361 -2.29 -2.78 14.24
CA PHE A 361 -1.66 -3.66 13.27
C PHE A 361 -0.30 -3.14 12.80
N LEU A 362 -0.20 -1.83 12.47
CA LEU A 362 1.04 -1.22 11.98
C LEU A 362 1.95 -0.67 13.10
N GLY A 363 1.46 -0.67 14.33
CA GLY A 363 2.20 -0.12 15.45
C GLY A 363 2.22 1.41 15.46
N ARG A 364 3.12 1.97 16.27
CA ARG A 364 3.36 3.41 16.43
C ARG A 364 4.57 3.86 15.62
N ALA A 365 4.77 5.17 15.53
CA ALA A 365 6.04 5.70 15.06
C ALA A 365 7.19 5.08 15.87
N PRO A 366 8.23 4.53 15.21
CA PRO A 366 9.34 3.89 15.89
C PRO A 366 10.04 4.87 16.85
N THR A 367 10.36 4.39 18.02
CA THR A 367 11.12 5.13 19.05
C THR A 367 12.61 4.84 18.94
N LEU A 368 13.43 5.60 19.66
CA LEU A 368 14.86 5.29 19.80
C LEU A 368 15.08 3.92 20.46
N GLU A 369 14.23 3.54 21.41
CA GLU A 369 14.30 2.23 22.08
C GLU A 369 14.02 1.11 21.06
N ASP A 370 13.01 1.26 20.21
CA ASP A 370 12.71 0.32 19.13
C ASP A 370 13.90 0.19 18.16
N GLN A 371 14.53 1.31 17.81
CA GLN A 371 15.69 1.31 16.93
C GLN A 371 16.87 0.56 17.55
N LEU A 372 17.21 0.86 18.82
CA LEU A 372 18.30 0.18 19.53
C LEU A 372 18.04 -1.32 19.69
N ALA A 373 16.79 -1.70 19.97
CA ALA A 373 16.39 -3.09 20.06
C ALA A 373 16.57 -3.81 18.71
N ALA A 374 16.12 -3.20 17.60
CA ALA A 374 16.28 -3.73 16.26
C ALA A 374 17.75 -3.81 15.82
N GLU A 375 18.56 -2.78 16.11
CA GLU A 375 20.00 -2.77 15.87
C GLU A 375 20.71 -3.92 16.59
N SER A 376 20.25 -4.27 17.82
CA SER A 376 20.79 -5.41 18.57
C SER A 376 20.57 -6.73 17.83
N ILE A 377 19.42 -6.91 17.21
CA ILE A 377 19.12 -8.09 16.37
C ILE A 377 20.00 -8.08 15.10
N ALA A 378 20.03 -6.97 14.36
CA ALA A 378 20.83 -6.85 13.13
C ALA A 378 22.33 -7.12 13.38
N LYS A 379 22.88 -6.59 14.50
CA LYS A 379 24.26 -6.85 14.91
C LYS A 379 24.50 -8.34 15.17
N ARG A 380 23.54 -9.02 15.80
CA ARG A 380 23.61 -10.45 16.04
C ARG A 380 23.55 -11.25 14.75
N VAL A 381 22.68 -10.85 13.82
CA VAL A 381 22.64 -11.44 12.46
C VAL A 381 23.98 -11.25 11.75
N GLN A 382 24.59 -10.07 11.85
CA GLN A 382 25.90 -9.77 11.25
C GLN A 382 27.00 -10.64 11.81
N GLN A 383 27.02 -10.87 13.14
CA GLN A 383 28.02 -11.68 13.83
C GLN A 383 27.84 -13.20 13.62
N ALA A 384 26.65 -13.66 13.27
CA ALA A 384 26.39 -15.09 13.05
C ALA A 384 27.17 -15.61 11.84
N PRO A 385 27.90 -16.74 11.95
CA PRO A 385 28.74 -17.25 10.87
C PRO A 385 27.90 -18.02 9.83
N GLY A 386 27.24 -17.36 8.90
CA GLY A 386 26.42 -18.03 7.89
C GLY A 386 25.18 -17.25 7.49
N LEU A 387 24.20 -17.95 6.93
CA LEU A 387 22.94 -17.37 6.47
C LEU A 387 22.01 -17.07 7.63
N ALA A 388 21.13 -16.08 7.44
CA ALA A 388 20.01 -15.80 8.34
C ALA A 388 18.72 -16.15 7.62
N LEU A 389 17.79 -16.79 8.35
CA LEU A 389 16.39 -16.95 7.92
C LEU A 389 15.54 -16.02 8.77
N SER A 390 14.80 -15.07 8.17
CA SER A 390 14.06 -14.09 8.93
C SER A 390 12.71 -13.78 8.28
N GLU A 391 11.65 -13.68 9.10
CA GLU A 391 10.35 -13.17 8.65
C GLU A 391 10.38 -11.65 8.39
N ASP A 392 11.28 -10.93 9.08
CA ASP A 392 11.62 -9.54 8.80
C ASP A 392 12.93 -9.50 7.98
N PRO A 393 12.83 -9.23 6.66
CA PRO A 393 13.99 -9.21 5.77
C PRO A 393 14.97 -8.08 6.08
N SER A 394 14.54 -7.01 6.74
CA SER A 394 15.38 -5.83 7.01
C SER A 394 16.59 -6.17 7.88
N PHE A 395 16.49 -7.14 8.80
CA PHE A 395 17.63 -7.58 9.61
C PHE A 395 18.74 -8.21 8.77
N ALA A 396 18.39 -9.05 7.80
CA ALA A 396 19.39 -9.65 6.91
C ALA A 396 20.03 -8.58 6.03
N VAL A 397 19.24 -7.68 5.45
CA VAL A 397 19.71 -6.57 4.61
C VAL A 397 20.62 -5.62 5.39
N ALA A 398 20.22 -5.21 6.61
CA ALA A 398 21.03 -4.34 7.48
C ALA A 398 22.35 -5.01 7.92
N ALA A 399 22.35 -6.33 8.03
CA ALA A 399 23.54 -7.11 8.33
C ALA A 399 24.44 -7.40 7.11
N GLY A 400 24.06 -6.93 5.90
CA GLY A 400 24.78 -7.20 4.65
C GLY A 400 24.71 -8.65 4.19
N LYS A 401 23.68 -9.40 4.61
CA LYS A 401 23.44 -10.80 4.23
C LYS A 401 22.39 -10.92 3.13
N PRO A 402 22.46 -11.96 2.29
CA PRO A 402 21.43 -12.22 1.29
C PRO A 402 20.09 -12.54 1.98
N LEU A 403 19.01 -12.10 1.37
CA LEU A 403 17.68 -12.45 1.79
C LEU A 403 17.35 -13.89 1.42
N VAL A 404 16.73 -14.62 2.36
CA VAL A 404 16.28 -16.00 2.15
C VAL A 404 14.76 -16.08 2.36
N GLY A 405 14.08 -16.52 1.32
CA GLY A 405 12.63 -16.71 1.33
C GLY A 405 11.82 -15.40 1.37
N ASN A 406 10.54 -15.55 1.13
CA ASN A 406 9.51 -14.60 1.47
C ASN A 406 8.44 -15.41 2.22
N ALA A 407 8.48 -15.36 3.55
CA ALA A 407 7.70 -16.22 4.42
C ALA A 407 6.21 -16.27 4.05
N THR A 408 5.59 -15.11 3.93
CA THR A 408 4.17 -14.96 3.57
C THR A 408 3.87 -15.53 2.19
N HIS A 409 4.73 -15.26 1.21
CA HIS A 409 4.53 -15.74 -0.15
C HIS A 409 4.73 -17.25 -0.26
N LEU A 410 5.75 -17.80 0.39
CA LEU A 410 5.97 -19.26 0.46
C LEU A 410 4.80 -19.98 1.12
N ARG A 411 4.23 -19.40 2.19
CA ARG A 411 3.01 -19.92 2.82
C ARG A 411 1.84 -19.98 1.83
N ASN A 412 1.61 -18.92 1.06
CA ASN A 412 0.54 -18.88 0.07
C ASN A 412 0.74 -19.96 -1.01
N LEU A 413 1.96 -20.07 -1.54
CA LEU A 413 2.29 -21.07 -2.54
C LEU A 413 2.15 -22.50 -1.99
N TYR A 414 2.56 -22.76 -0.74
CA TYR A 414 2.40 -24.05 -0.08
C TYR A 414 0.93 -24.39 0.11
N GLN A 415 0.11 -23.48 0.63
CA GLN A 415 -1.33 -23.69 0.81
C GLN A 415 -2.07 -23.94 -0.52
N ALA A 416 -1.56 -23.36 -1.61
CA ALA A 416 -2.08 -23.60 -2.96
C ALA A 416 -1.52 -24.88 -3.63
N GLY A 417 -0.64 -25.64 -2.97
CA GLY A 417 0.00 -26.83 -3.54
C GLY A 417 1.00 -26.53 -4.66
N LEU A 418 1.55 -25.31 -4.70
CA LEU A 418 2.43 -24.81 -5.77
C LEU A 418 3.90 -24.74 -5.38
N TRP A 419 4.25 -25.06 -4.14
CA TRP A 419 5.62 -25.04 -3.63
C TRP A 419 5.87 -26.23 -2.69
N ASP A 420 7.00 -26.91 -2.88
CA ASP A 420 7.47 -27.99 -2.03
C ASP A 420 8.45 -27.45 -0.97
N PRO A 421 8.13 -27.55 0.34
CA PRO A 421 9.00 -27.08 1.41
C PRO A 421 10.21 -27.98 1.69
N THR A 422 10.26 -29.20 1.11
CA THR A 422 11.29 -30.22 1.41
C THR A 422 12.73 -29.72 1.30
N PRO A 423 13.13 -28.92 0.26
CA PRO A 423 14.48 -28.38 0.19
C PRO A 423 14.82 -27.44 1.35
N MET A 424 13.92 -26.54 1.71
CA MET A 424 14.11 -25.59 2.83
C MET A 424 14.12 -26.31 4.18
N VAL A 425 13.26 -27.31 4.38
CA VAL A 425 13.24 -28.18 5.58
C VAL A 425 14.56 -28.92 5.73
N ARG A 426 15.12 -29.44 4.63
CA ARG A 426 16.46 -30.08 4.64
C ARG A 426 17.54 -29.10 5.04
N ASP A 427 17.55 -27.87 4.48
CA ASP A 427 18.49 -26.83 4.84
C ASP A 427 18.43 -26.48 6.34
N LEU A 428 17.22 -26.50 6.95
CA LEU A 428 17.04 -26.28 8.39
C LEU A 428 17.63 -27.43 9.22
N HIS A 429 17.34 -28.68 8.88
CA HIS A 429 17.89 -29.84 9.57
C HIS A 429 19.43 -29.94 9.45
N GLN A 430 19.99 -29.40 8.39
CA GLN A 430 21.45 -29.31 8.18
C GLN A 430 22.08 -28.07 8.84
N HIS A 431 21.32 -27.31 9.63
CA HIS A 431 21.75 -26.06 10.27
C HIS A 431 22.40 -25.06 9.31
N ARG A 432 21.90 -24.99 8.07
CA ARG A 432 22.42 -24.07 7.05
C ARG A 432 22.25 -22.60 7.45
N TYR A 433 21.24 -22.32 8.29
CA TYR A 433 20.97 -20.99 8.82
C TYR A 433 21.58 -20.88 10.22
N ALA A 434 22.51 -19.94 10.38
CA ALA A 434 23.19 -19.72 11.67
C ALA A 434 22.28 -19.01 12.70
N ILE A 435 21.20 -18.40 12.21
CA ILE A 435 20.20 -17.70 13.05
C ILE A 435 18.84 -17.70 12.32
N VAL A 436 17.77 -17.94 13.06
CA VAL A 436 16.39 -17.84 12.58
C VAL A 436 15.65 -16.80 13.42
N ILE A 437 14.86 -15.92 12.77
CA ILE A 437 14.10 -14.85 13.41
C ILE A 437 12.65 -14.94 12.97
N LEU A 438 11.74 -15.12 13.93
CA LEU A 438 10.29 -15.19 13.70
C LEU A 438 9.61 -14.06 14.49
N ASP A 439 8.52 -13.50 13.95
CA ASP A 439 7.67 -12.52 14.63
C ASP A 439 6.18 -12.89 14.63
N ALA A 440 5.71 -13.61 13.63
CA ALA A 440 4.28 -13.93 13.45
C ALA A 440 4.01 -15.33 12.90
N ASP A 441 5.00 -16.24 12.91
CA ASP A 441 4.90 -17.63 12.41
C ASP A 441 4.35 -17.69 10.98
N LEU A 442 4.92 -16.87 10.09
CA LEU A 442 4.45 -16.70 8.72
C LEU A 442 4.92 -17.79 7.75
N TYR A 443 5.95 -18.55 8.10
CA TYR A 443 6.39 -19.68 7.27
C TYR A 443 5.34 -20.80 7.23
N PRO A 444 5.35 -21.66 6.18
CA PRO A 444 4.51 -22.85 6.14
C PRO A 444 4.78 -23.79 7.33
N GLU A 445 3.74 -24.52 7.76
CA GLU A 445 3.81 -25.43 8.91
C GLU A 445 5.03 -26.39 8.90
N PRO A 446 5.38 -27.06 7.77
CA PRO A 446 6.57 -27.95 7.76
C PRO A 446 7.88 -27.22 8.05
N VAL A 447 7.98 -25.95 7.63
CA VAL A 447 9.17 -25.10 7.89
C VAL A 447 9.22 -24.72 9.36
N LEU A 448 8.11 -24.27 9.95
CA LEU A 448 8.01 -23.98 11.39
C LEU A 448 8.30 -25.20 12.26
N ALA A 449 7.79 -26.36 11.88
CA ALA A 449 8.07 -27.61 12.55
C ALA A 449 9.56 -27.98 12.51
N ALA A 450 10.23 -27.81 11.37
CA ALA A 450 11.67 -28.05 11.23
C ALA A 450 12.50 -27.06 12.07
N ILE A 451 12.07 -25.79 12.16
CA ILE A 451 12.70 -24.80 13.06
C ILE A 451 12.59 -25.28 14.51
N GLY A 452 11.39 -25.66 14.98
CA GLY A 452 11.19 -26.16 16.34
C GLY A 452 11.92 -27.44 16.67
N GLN A 453 12.28 -28.28 15.67
CA GLN A 453 13.04 -29.52 15.86
C GLN A 453 14.56 -29.30 15.89
N SER A 454 15.06 -28.32 15.11
CA SER A 454 16.51 -28.17 14.86
C SER A 454 17.11 -26.94 15.51
N TYR A 455 16.28 -26.02 16.00
CA TYR A 455 16.72 -24.77 16.61
C TYR A 455 16.07 -24.58 17.99
N PHE A 456 16.79 -23.94 18.91
CA PHE A 456 16.26 -23.58 20.22
C PHE A 456 16.08 -22.06 20.33
N LEU A 457 15.04 -21.64 21.06
CA LEU A 457 14.79 -20.23 21.35
C LEU A 457 15.89 -19.69 22.28
N ASP A 458 16.68 -18.74 21.77
CA ASP A 458 17.73 -18.09 22.55
C ASP A 458 17.14 -16.90 23.35
N ARG A 459 16.35 -16.04 22.69
CA ARG A 459 15.71 -14.88 23.33
C ARG A 459 14.54 -14.36 22.52
N SER A 460 13.74 -13.51 23.18
CA SER A 460 12.72 -12.68 22.55
C SER A 460 13.06 -11.20 22.74
N VAL A 461 12.83 -10.39 21.69
CA VAL A 461 13.06 -8.95 21.68
C VAL A 461 11.78 -8.25 21.21
N ARG A 462 11.31 -7.28 21.98
CA ARG A 462 10.13 -6.50 21.58
C ARG A 462 10.57 -5.23 20.84
N ILE A 463 9.98 -5.01 19.67
CA ILE A 463 10.16 -3.81 18.84
C ILE A 463 8.77 -3.34 18.47
N ASN A 464 8.42 -2.12 18.87
CA ASN A 464 7.09 -1.57 18.64
C ASN A 464 6.01 -2.52 19.19
N ASN A 465 5.10 -3.00 18.35
CA ASN A 465 4.03 -3.93 18.75
C ASN A 465 4.35 -5.41 18.44
N ALA A 466 5.50 -5.69 17.82
CA ALA A 466 5.93 -7.04 17.46
C ALA A 466 6.89 -7.63 18.52
N THR A 467 6.88 -8.96 18.65
CA THR A 467 7.84 -9.70 19.48
C THR A 467 8.62 -10.65 18.61
N TYR A 468 9.88 -10.33 18.40
CA TYR A 468 10.80 -11.12 17.60
C TYR A 468 11.42 -12.23 18.43
N GLN A 469 11.25 -13.46 18.01
CA GLN A 469 11.84 -14.66 18.58
C GLN A 469 13.12 -15.02 17.82
N ILE A 470 14.24 -15.14 18.51
CA ILE A 470 15.54 -15.43 17.91
C ILE A 470 15.92 -16.86 18.29
N PHE A 471 16.14 -17.68 17.27
CA PHE A 471 16.50 -19.08 17.40
C PHE A 471 17.93 -19.31 16.90
N LEU A 472 18.65 -20.18 17.60
CA LEU A 472 19.99 -20.64 17.23
C LEU A 472 19.99 -22.15 16.98
N PRO A 473 20.92 -22.67 16.15
CA PRO A 473 21.04 -24.11 15.93
C PRO A 473 21.20 -24.88 17.23
N GLY A 474 20.49 -26.00 17.36
CA GLY A 474 20.68 -26.93 18.48
C GLY A 474 22.13 -27.47 18.46
N THR A 475 22.75 -27.55 19.63
CA THR A 475 24.01 -28.34 19.75
C THR A 475 23.62 -29.80 19.71
N GLU A 476 24.19 -30.60 18.78
CA GLU A 476 24.10 -32.06 18.81
C GLU A 476 24.66 -32.63 20.10
#